data_d81f44c5cfaaa95a3015275a308e65c0
#
_entry.id   d81f44c5cfaaa95a3015275a308e65c0
#
_cell.length_a   1.000
_cell.length_b   1.000
_cell.length_c   1.000
_cell.angle_alpha   90.00
_cell.angle_beta   90.00
_cell.angle_gamma   90.00
#
_symmetry.space_group_name_H-M   'P 1'
#
loop_
_entity.id
_entity.type
_entity.pdbx_description
1 polymer ?
#
loop_
_entity_poly.entity_id
_entity_poly.type
_entity_poly.pdbx_seq_one_letter_code
_entity_poly.pdbx_strand_id
1 'polypeptide(L)'
;MTSAALEDLARHPEAPLWRTPGLAVLFTASTTARLANEAARVALVLLVLDRTGSPALAGALVAALTLPALVTGPLLGAWLDRTAHRRLAFVANELLLTAALVGVLLSAGHGPGWVVVLLGGLAGLTLPVLTGGFTGLIAPLVPPDLLRRAYGAESTSYNVAGVAGPGLAGAVSAWSPVAAALMCVGLSVVALGAVLRVPMPSPSGVTGGLLRSVAAGIAHLARTPALRSVTVATTLSFLGMGAFPVVFPALAVQVGSSRAAAGALFSGFAVGALLGSLAVAARAPRTGPLRLALLGISGLVLVFAGLAAAPSFAVALALIVLAGAFEGPVLSSTLTVREQHSPAAMRTQVVTTAASIKFGAYALGAAVGGHVVDSHGGRAGMWFVASTQVLGVLVGAAALGVTALRHRFGSSRARPQRIEGAGTPTNP
;
A
#
# COMPACT_ATOMS: atom_id res chain seq x y z
N MET A 1 -28.68 16.38 -3.40
CA MET A 1 -28.06 17.42 -4.26
C MET A 1 -29.05 17.72 -5.36
N THR A 2 -29.43 18.97 -5.56
CA THR A 2 -30.38 19.35 -6.62
C THR A 2 -29.67 19.30 -7.98
N SER A 3 -30.36 18.80 -9.01
CA SER A 3 -29.90 18.74 -10.42
C SER A 3 -29.31 20.06 -10.90
N ALA A 4 -29.88 21.19 -10.44
CA ALA A 4 -29.45 22.55 -10.75
C ALA A 4 -27.98 22.87 -10.33
N ALA A 5 -27.53 22.36 -9.19
CA ALA A 5 -26.13 22.57 -8.73
C ALA A 5 -25.08 21.81 -9.58
N LEU A 6 -25.46 20.65 -10.15
CA LEU A 6 -24.62 19.90 -11.07
C LEU A 6 -24.59 20.55 -12.47
N GLU A 7 -25.70 21.11 -12.92
CA GLU A 7 -25.78 21.82 -14.21
C GLU A 7 -24.99 23.12 -14.21
N ASP A 8 -24.97 23.86 -13.09
CA ASP A 8 -24.20 25.09 -12.94
C ASP A 8 -22.67 24.83 -12.97
N LEU A 9 -22.22 23.74 -12.33
CA LEU A 9 -20.82 23.31 -12.38
C LEU A 9 -20.40 22.84 -13.78
N ALA A 10 -21.28 22.21 -14.55
CA ALA A 10 -21.00 21.78 -15.92
C ALA A 10 -20.86 22.96 -16.91
N ARG A 11 -21.45 24.12 -16.63
CA ARG A 11 -21.37 25.33 -17.47
C ARG A 11 -20.07 26.11 -17.31
N HIS A 12 -19.30 25.85 -16.23
CA HIS A 12 -18.03 26.53 -15.97
C HIS A 12 -16.87 25.52 -15.84
N PRO A 13 -16.22 25.12 -16.95
CA PRO A 13 -15.11 24.15 -16.94
C PRO A 13 -13.89 24.62 -16.14
N GLU A 14 -13.81 25.88 -15.75
CA GLU A 14 -12.80 26.43 -14.86
C GLU A 14 -13.23 26.49 -13.39
N ALA A 15 -14.41 25.95 -13.02
CA ALA A 15 -14.87 25.94 -11.65
C ALA A 15 -13.83 25.23 -10.75
N PRO A 16 -13.39 25.86 -9.66
CA PRO A 16 -12.41 25.22 -8.78
C PRO A 16 -13.02 23.96 -8.16
N LEU A 17 -12.26 22.85 -8.22
CA LEU A 17 -12.65 21.52 -7.72
C LEU A 17 -13.33 21.58 -6.33
N TRP A 18 -12.82 22.46 -5.47
CA TRP A 18 -13.26 22.62 -4.08
C TRP A 18 -14.64 23.29 -3.90
N ARG A 19 -15.24 23.81 -5.00
CA ARG A 19 -16.63 24.27 -4.99
C ARG A 19 -17.64 23.13 -5.09
N THR A 20 -17.20 21.91 -5.44
CA THR A 20 -18.08 20.74 -5.44
C THR A 20 -18.58 20.47 -4.01
N PRO A 21 -19.91 20.51 -3.78
CA PRO A 21 -20.46 20.37 -2.43
C PRO A 21 -20.08 19.06 -1.77
N GLY A 22 -19.56 19.13 -0.54
CA GLY A 22 -19.15 17.96 0.24
C GLY A 22 -17.76 17.41 -0.10
N LEU A 23 -17.11 17.86 -1.19
CA LEU A 23 -15.80 17.33 -1.57
C LEU A 23 -14.71 17.73 -0.57
N ALA A 24 -14.67 18.98 -0.11
CA ALA A 24 -13.73 19.42 0.91
C ALA A 24 -13.85 18.61 2.20
N VAL A 25 -15.10 18.33 2.63
CA VAL A 25 -15.36 17.49 3.82
C VAL A 25 -14.92 16.05 3.60
N LEU A 26 -15.14 15.48 2.39
CA LEU A 26 -14.67 14.16 2.04
C LEU A 26 -13.13 14.08 2.11
N PHE A 27 -12.43 15.06 1.53
CA PHE A 27 -10.97 15.11 1.58
C PHE A 27 -10.43 15.34 2.99
N THR A 28 -11.11 16.15 3.82
CA THR A 28 -10.75 16.28 5.23
C THR A 28 -10.88 14.93 5.95
N ALA A 29 -12.02 14.25 5.80
CA ALA A 29 -12.25 12.93 6.40
C ALA A 29 -11.19 11.91 5.96
N SER A 30 -10.99 11.76 4.64
CA SER A 30 -10.08 10.76 4.09
C SER A 30 -8.61 11.05 4.42
N THR A 31 -8.19 12.32 4.36
CA THR A 31 -6.80 12.70 4.65
C THR A 31 -6.47 12.55 6.13
N THR A 32 -7.36 12.99 7.03
CA THR A 32 -7.13 12.85 8.48
C THR A 32 -7.18 11.39 8.92
N ALA A 33 -8.09 10.57 8.38
CA ALA A 33 -8.16 9.14 8.66
C ALA A 33 -6.88 8.40 8.18
N ARG A 34 -6.40 8.72 6.97
CA ARG A 34 -5.14 8.16 6.45
C ARG A 34 -3.94 8.62 7.25
N LEU A 35 -3.89 9.90 7.61
CA LEU A 35 -2.82 10.45 8.43
C LEU A 35 -2.76 9.77 9.80
N ALA A 36 -3.94 9.54 10.44
CA ALA A 36 -4.05 8.79 11.67
C ALA A 36 -3.50 7.36 11.52
N ASN A 37 -3.88 6.66 10.45
CA ASN A 37 -3.44 5.28 10.19
C ASN A 37 -1.94 5.17 9.88
N GLU A 38 -1.38 6.06 9.05
CA GLU A 38 0.05 6.05 8.72
C GLU A 38 0.91 6.46 9.93
N ALA A 39 0.46 7.46 10.70
CA ALA A 39 1.10 7.85 11.95
C ALA A 39 1.04 6.74 13.02
N ALA A 40 -0.12 6.04 13.13
CA ALA A 40 -0.32 4.99 14.13
C ALA A 40 0.67 3.83 13.98
N ARG A 41 1.06 3.46 12.75
CA ARG A 41 2.06 2.41 12.52
C ARG A 41 3.40 2.70 13.20
N VAL A 42 3.81 3.97 13.24
CA VAL A 42 5.05 4.38 13.91
C VAL A 42 4.81 4.68 15.39
N ALA A 43 3.77 5.46 15.71
CA ALA A 43 3.46 5.86 17.08
C ALA A 43 3.21 4.66 18.00
N LEU A 44 2.42 3.67 17.55
CA LEU A 44 2.11 2.50 18.37
C LEU A 44 3.31 1.56 18.51
N VAL A 45 4.16 1.42 17.49
CA VAL A 45 5.41 0.67 17.61
C VAL A 45 6.32 1.32 18.63
N LEU A 46 6.51 2.64 18.56
CA LEU A 46 7.35 3.39 19.51
C LEU A 46 6.77 3.30 20.93
N LEU A 47 5.44 3.38 21.09
CA LEU A 47 4.77 3.21 22.37
C LEU A 47 5.00 1.80 22.95
N VAL A 48 4.84 0.75 22.14
CA VAL A 48 5.05 -0.65 22.58
C VAL A 48 6.51 -0.87 22.93
N LEU A 49 7.46 -0.39 22.12
CA LEU A 49 8.90 -0.48 22.40
C LEU A 49 9.29 0.27 23.68
N ASP A 50 8.68 1.43 23.95
CA ASP A 50 8.92 2.23 25.15
C ASP A 50 8.43 1.51 26.40
N ARG A 51 7.21 0.96 26.36
CA ARG A 51 6.56 0.35 27.53
C ARG A 51 6.94 -1.10 27.79
N THR A 52 7.27 -1.87 26.76
CA THR A 52 7.52 -3.32 26.87
C THR A 52 8.94 -3.74 26.52
N GLY A 53 9.69 -2.89 25.83
CA GLY A 53 11.01 -3.22 25.30
C GLY A 53 11.02 -4.33 24.23
N SER A 54 9.85 -4.85 23.78
CA SER A 54 9.76 -6.02 22.92
C SER A 54 9.56 -5.67 21.44
N PRO A 55 10.58 -5.80 20.57
CA PRO A 55 10.45 -5.71 19.12
C PRO A 55 9.54 -6.77 18.52
N ALA A 56 9.51 -7.98 19.11
CA ALA A 56 8.63 -9.06 18.66
C ALA A 56 7.15 -8.67 18.82
N LEU A 57 6.76 -8.09 19.96
CA LEU A 57 5.39 -7.60 20.18
C LEU A 57 5.05 -6.44 19.24
N ALA A 58 5.99 -5.52 19.03
CA ALA A 58 5.80 -4.42 18.09
C ALA A 58 5.61 -4.92 16.65
N GLY A 59 6.38 -5.91 16.22
CA GLY A 59 6.22 -6.57 14.91
C GLY A 59 4.90 -7.30 14.78
N ALA A 60 4.48 -8.03 15.82
CA ALA A 60 3.18 -8.71 15.87
C ALA A 60 2.00 -7.71 15.78
N LEU A 61 2.12 -6.56 16.45
CA LEU A 61 1.14 -5.47 16.34
C LEU A 61 1.02 -4.94 14.90
N VAL A 62 2.15 -4.67 14.23
CA VAL A 62 2.13 -4.21 12.83
C VAL A 62 1.55 -5.27 11.89
N ALA A 63 1.88 -6.54 12.12
CA ALA A 63 1.29 -7.65 11.39
C ALA A 63 -0.25 -7.68 11.57
N ALA A 64 -0.72 -7.53 12.80
CA ALA A 64 -2.14 -7.49 13.13
C ALA A 64 -2.86 -6.28 12.52
N LEU A 65 -2.23 -5.10 12.51
CA LEU A 65 -2.75 -3.89 11.85
C LEU A 65 -2.92 -4.04 10.33
N THR A 66 -2.22 -5.01 9.71
CA THR A 66 -2.17 -5.10 8.24
C THR A 66 -2.83 -6.37 7.71
N LEU A 67 -2.70 -7.50 8.40
CA LEU A 67 -3.15 -8.82 7.94
C LEU A 67 -4.66 -8.89 7.64
N PRO A 68 -5.55 -8.31 8.44
CA PRO A 68 -6.98 -8.38 8.17
C PRO A 68 -7.37 -7.79 6.82
N ALA A 69 -6.69 -6.74 6.36
CA ALA A 69 -6.97 -6.09 5.09
C ALA A 69 -6.80 -7.03 3.87
N LEU A 70 -5.99 -8.08 4.00
CA LEU A 70 -5.84 -9.11 2.96
C LEU A 70 -7.17 -9.77 2.61
N VAL A 71 -7.97 -10.08 3.63
CA VAL A 71 -9.27 -10.77 3.46
C VAL A 71 -10.42 -9.78 3.39
N THR A 72 -10.40 -8.76 4.26
CA THR A 72 -11.52 -7.82 4.39
C THR A 72 -11.58 -6.82 3.24
N GLY A 73 -10.48 -6.53 2.55
CA GLY A 73 -10.44 -5.55 1.46
C GLY A 73 -11.46 -5.82 0.36
N PRO A 74 -11.43 -6.97 -0.31
CA PRO A 74 -12.39 -7.32 -1.34
C PRO A 74 -13.83 -7.45 -0.82
N LEU A 75 -14.00 -7.96 0.41
CA LEU A 75 -15.33 -8.19 1.00
C LEU A 75 -16.01 -6.87 1.39
N LEU A 76 -15.31 -5.99 2.11
CA LEU A 76 -15.85 -4.70 2.56
C LEU A 76 -16.09 -3.76 1.37
N GLY A 77 -15.20 -3.73 0.37
CA GLY A 77 -15.40 -2.94 -0.84
C GLY A 77 -16.71 -3.31 -1.54
N ALA A 78 -16.91 -4.60 -1.80
CA ALA A 78 -18.12 -5.08 -2.44
C ALA A 78 -19.39 -4.92 -1.59
N TRP A 79 -19.27 -4.98 -0.27
CA TRP A 79 -20.38 -4.70 0.64
C TRP A 79 -20.73 -3.22 0.66
N LEU A 80 -19.72 -2.32 0.71
CA LEU A 80 -19.90 -0.88 0.64
C LEU A 80 -20.59 -0.42 -0.64
N ASP A 81 -20.30 -1.07 -1.77
CA ASP A 81 -20.92 -0.74 -3.06
C ASP A 81 -22.41 -1.08 -3.10
N ARG A 82 -22.87 -2.04 -2.28
CA ARG A 82 -24.23 -2.55 -2.25
C ARG A 82 -25.08 -2.02 -1.09
N THR A 83 -24.44 -1.60 0.01
CA THR A 83 -25.17 -1.20 1.22
C THR A 83 -25.82 0.14 1.10
N ALA A 84 -27.10 0.25 1.53
CA ALA A 84 -27.78 1.53 1.72
C ALA A 84 -27.28 2.29 2.96
N HIS A 85 -26.62 1.60 3.90
CA HIS A 85 -26.19 2.15 5.18
C HIS A 85 -24.72 2.59 5.16
N ARG A 86 -24.25 3.19 4.04
CA ARG A 86 -22.85 3.62 3.89
C ARG A 86 -22.38 4.51 5.03
N ARG A 87 -23.17 5.50 5.44
CA ARG A 87 -22.79 6.40 6.55
C ARG A 87 -22.51 5.63 7.84
N LEU A 88 -23.38 4.67 8.19
CA LEU A 88 -23.19 3.83 9.37
C LEU A 88 -21.90 3.02 9.27
N ALA A 89 -21.59 2.48 8.07
CA ALA A 89 -20.36 1.73 7.84
C ALA A 89 -19.11 2.59 8.06
N PHE A 90 -19.05 3.80 7.51
CA PHE A 90 -17.92 4.72 7.70
C PHE A 90 -17.80 5.20 9.15
N VAL A 91 -18.92 5.52 9.81
CA VAL A 91 -18.94 5.92 11.23
C VAL A 91 -18.46 4.75 12.13
N ALA A 92 -18.99 3.55 11.90
CA ALA A 92 -18.57 2.35 12.65
C ALA A 92 -17.08 2.05 12.44
N ASN A 93 -16.57 2.26 11.21
CA ASN A 93 -15.15 2.11 10.90
C ASN A 93 -14.27 3.07 11.71
N GLU A 94 -14.61 4.36 11.74
CA GLU A 94 -13.83 5.36 12.49
C GLU A 94 -13.95 5.15 14.00
N LEU A 95 -15.13 4.76 14.51
CA LEU A 95 -15.30 4.40 15.92
C LEU A 95 -14.47 3.17 16.29
N LEU A 96 -14.46 2.14 15.44
CA LEU A 96 -13.64 0.93 15.67
C LEU A 96 -12.15 1.28 15.68
N LEU A 97 -11.69 2.09 14.72
CA LEU A 97 -10.29 2.55 14.68
C LEU A 97 -9.94 3.33 15.95
N THR A 98 -10.75 4.32 16.32
CA THR A 98 -10.53 5.14 17.51
C THR A 98 -10.50 4.29 18.78
N ALA A 99 -11.47 3.40 18.94
CA ALA A 99 -11.53 2.50 20.10
C ALA A 99 -10.33 1.55 20.17
N ALA A 100 -9.90 1.00 19.04
CA ALA A 100 -8.73 0.14 18.97
C ALA A 100 -7.44 0.90 19.31
N LEU A 101 -7.25 2.12 18.80
CA LEU A 101 -6.10 2.97 19.14
C LEU A 101 -6.05 3.31 20.64
N VAL A 102 -7.18 3.69 21.21
CA VAL A 102 -7.31 3.92 22.68
C VAL A 102 -7.03 2.64 23.45
N GLY A 103 -7.57 1.50 22.99
CA GLY A 103 -7.33 0.21 23.61
C GLY A 103 -5.86 -0.17 23.62
N VAL A 104 -5.13 0.01 22.52
CA VAL A 104 -3.67 -0.24 22.47
C VAL A 104 -2.95 0.72 23.41
N LEU A 105 -3.30 2.01 23.42
CA LEU A 105 -2.72 3.00 24.31
C LEU A 105 -2.86 2.61 25.79
N LEU A 106 -4.00 2.08 26.19
CA LEU A 106 -4.28 1.69 27.57
C LEU A 106 -3.68 0.33 27.95
N SER A 107 -3.61 -0.63 27.02
CA SER A 107 -3.18 -2.00 27.30
C SER A 107 -1.68 -2.22 27.16
N ALA A 108 -0.98 -1.46 26.30
CA ALA A 108 0.45 -1.61 26.09
C ALA A 108 1.22 -1.41 27.39
N GLY A 109 1.97 -2.42 27.81
CA GLY A 109 2.76 -2.42 29.07
C GLY A 109 1.96 -2.62 30.36
N HIS A 110 0.62 -2.71 30.30
CA HIS A 110 -0.24 -2.91 31.48
C HIS A 110 -1.00 -4.24 31.47
N GLY A 111 -0.99 -4.94 30.36
CA GLY A 111 -1.70 -6.20 30.17
C GLY A 111 -0.92 -7.20 29.32
N PRO A 112 -1.50 -8.38 29.08
CA PRO A 112 -0.85 -9.39 28.25
C PRO A 112 -0.73 -8.90 26.79
N GLY A 113 0.42 -9.18 26.15
CA GLY A 113 0.75 -8.69 24.80
C GLY A 113 -0.26 -9.11 23.73
N TRP A 114 -0.97 -10.25 23.90
CA TRP A 114 -1.99 -10.68 22.96
C TRP A 114 -3.17 -9.69 22.85
N VAL A 115 -3.47 -8.92 23.91
CA VAL A 115 -4.52 -7.88 23.88
C VAL A 115 -4.11 -6.77 22.92
N VAL A 116 -2.85 -6.34 22.94
CA VAL A 116 -2.30 -5.34 22.00
C VAL A 116 -2.41 -5.84 20.58
N VAL A 117 -2.09 -7.12 20.34
CA VAL A 117 -2.19 -7.74 18.99
C VAL A 117 -3.64 -7.85 18.54
N LEU A 118 -4.56 -8.25 19.41
CA LEU A 118 -5.99 -8.32 19.10
C LEU A 118 -6.55 -6.95 18.72
N LEU A 119 -6.26 -5.93 19.52
CA LEU A 119 -6.69 -4.54 19.25
C LEU A 119 -6.07 -4.01 17.95
N GLY A 120 -4.80 -4.34 17.68
CA GLY A 120 -4.17 -4.08 16.38
C GLY A 120 -4.92 -4.73 15.22
N GLY A 121 -5.36 -5.98 15.39
CA GLY A 121 -6.19 -6.70 14.42
C GLY A 121 -7.55 -6.02 14.18
N LEU A 122 -8.21 -5.55 15.23
CA LEU A 122 -9.45 -4.78 15.11
C LEU A 122 -9.23 -3.46 14.35
N ALA A 123 -8.14 -2.74 14.65
CA ALA A 123 -7.77 -1.56 13.86
C ALA A 123 -7.46 -1.92 12.39
N GLY A 124 -6.82 -3.06 12.13
CA GLY A 124 -6.52 -3.55 10.78
C GLY A 124 -7.75 -3.84 9.91
N LEU A 125 -8.89 -4.18 10.52
CA LEU A 125 -10.16 -4.34 9.82
C LEU A 125 -10.65 -3.04 9.16
N THR A 126 -10.21 -1.88 9.65
CA THR A 126 -10.65 -0.57 9.15
C THR A 126 -9.93 -0.13 7.86
N LEU A 127 -8.75 -0.71 7.58
CA LEU A 127 -7.89 -0.29 6.47
C LEU A 127 -8.56 -0.27 5.09
N PRO A 128 -9.42 -1.24 4.70
CA PRO A 128 -10.07 -1.21 3.39
C PRO A 128 -11.02 -0.02 3.19
N VAL A 129 -11.68 0.44 4.23
CA VAL A 129 -12.54 1.63 4.17
C VAL A 129 -11.70 2.90 3.98
N LEU A 130 -10.55 2.97 4.68
CA LEU A 130 -9.59 4.09 4.55
C LEU A 130 -8.98 4.18 3.15
N THR A 131 -8.74 3.04 2.51
CA THR A 131 -8.13 2.98 1.17
C THR A 131 -9.16 3.03 0.05
N GLY A 132 -10.00 2.01 -0.09
CA GLY A 132 -10.97 1.88 -1.17
C GLY A 132 -12.29 2.60 -0.92
N GLY A 133 -12.75 2.63 0.33
CA GLY A 133 -14.05 3.20 0.70
C GLY A 133 -14.15 4.69 0.37
N PHE A 134 -13.23 5.51 0.87
CA PHE A 134 -13.23 6.95 0.58
C PHE A 134 -13.03 7.25 -0.90
N THR A 135 -12.10 6.55 -1.56
CA THR A 135 -11.87 6.69 -3.01
C THR A 135 -13.13 6.40 -3.82
N GLY A 136 -13.92 5.40 -3.40
CA GLY A 136 -15.18 5.03 -4.03
C GLY A 136 -16.28 6.10 -3.93
N LEU A 137 -16.17 7.05 -2.99
CA LEU A 137 -17.11 8.17 -2.87
C LEU A 137 -16.84 9.32 -3.84
N ILE A 138 -15.67 9.36 -4.49
CA ILE A 138 -15.27 10.48 -5.37
C ILE A 138 -16.13 10.53 -6.63
N ALA A 139 -16.19 9.41 -7.38
CA ALA A 139 -16.88 9.39 -8.67
C ALA A 139 -18.36 9.78 -8.61
N PRO A 140 -19.15 9.36 -7.59
CA PRO A 140 -20.53 9.78 -7.48
C PRO A 140 -20.76 11.24 -7.03
N LEU A 141 -19.73 11.89 -6.49
CA LEU A 141 -19.81 13.28 -5.95
C LEU A 141 -19.27 14.33 -6.92
N VAL A 142 -18.47 13.91 -7.92
CA VAL A 142 -17.71 14.83 -8.78
C VAL A 142 -18.19 14.70 -10.23
N PRO A 143 -18.43 15.80 -10.94
CA PRO A 143 -18.72 15.79 -12.37
C PRO A 143 -17.62 15.09 -13.18
N PRO A 144 -17.95 14.42 -14.32
CA PRO A 144 -16.99 13.61 -15.09
C PRO A 144 -15.75 14.38 -15.57
N ASP A 145 -15.89 15.65 -15.92
CA ASP A 145 -14.83 16.56 -16.36
C ASP A 145 -13.81 16.88 -15.26
N LEU A 146 -14.24 16.89 -13.98
CA LEU A 146 -13.39 17.15 -12.81
C LEU A 146 -12.79 15.88 -12.17
N LEU A 147 -13.22 14.68 -12.58
CA LEU A 147 -12.77 13.40 -11.97
C LEU A 147 -11.26 13.25 -11.99
N ARG A 148 -10.58 13.60 -13.09
CA ARG A 148 -9.12 13.52 -13.16
C ARG A 148 -8.43 14.39 -12.11
N ARG A 149 -8.95 15.59 -11.88
CA ARG A 149 -8.43 16.53 -10.85
C ARG A 149 -8.73 16.02 -9.44
N ALA A 150 -9.91 15.44 -9.21
CA ALA A 150 -10.28 14.85 -7.94
C ALA A 150 -9.41 13.65 -7.58
N TYR A 151 -9.15 12.73 -8.51
CA TYR A 151 -8.22 11.62 -8.28
C TYR A 151 -6.76 12.08 -8.12
N GLY A 152 -6.36 13.19 -8.75
CA GLY A 152 -5.06 13.83 -8.50
C GLY A 152 -4.95 14.33 -7.05
N ALA A 153 -5.99 15.00 -6.54
CA ALA A 153 -6.07 15.45 -5.15
C ALA A 153 -6.08 14.26 -4.17
N GLU A 154 -6.79 13.17 -4.52
CA GLU A 154 -6.81 11.92 -3.77
C GLU A 154 -5.40 11.30 -3.66
N SER A 155 -4.67 11.20 -4.77
CA SER A 155 -3.29 10.74 -4.78
C SER A 155 -2.38 11.63 -3.91
N THR A 156 -2.58 12.95 -3.95
CA THR A 156 -1.87 13.89 -3.09
C THR A 156 -2.16 13.64 -1.62
N SER A 157 -3.42 13.38 -1.25
CA SER A 157 -3.82 13.01 0.11
C SER A 157 -3.10 11.77 0.64
N TYR A 158 -2.95 10.72 -0.20
CA TYR A 158 -2.17 9.53 0.15
C TYR A 158 -0.68 9.86 0.38
N ASN A 159 -0.09 10.64 -0.53
CA ASN A 159 1.31 11.02 -0.42
C ASN A 159 1.58 11.87 0.81
N VAL A 160 0.71 12.85 1.10
CA VAL A 160 0.81 13.67 2.31
C VAL A 160 0.72 12.81 3.57
N ALA A 161 -0.25 11.90 3.63
CA ALA A 161 -0.38 11.00 4.78
C ALA A 161 0.84 10.08 4.94
N GLY A 162 1.34 9.52 3.84
CA GLY A 162 2.50 8.61 3.84
C GLY A 162 3.81 9.29 4.23
N VAL A 163 4.00 10.58 3.90
CA VAL A 163 5.18 11.37 4.30
C VAL A 163 5.03 11.97 5.68
N ALA A 164 3.92 12.69 5.90
CA ALA A 164 3.72 13.44 7.12
C ALA A 164 3.36 12.56 8.32
N GLY A 165 2.61 11.48 8.11
CA GLY A 165 2.17 10.59 9.20
C GLY A 165 3.33 10.04 10.03
N PRO A 166 4.24 9.27 9.44
CA PRO A 166 5.41 8.74 10.13
C PRO A 166 6.32 9.84 10.70
N GLY A 167 6.50 10.94 9.96
CA GLY A 167 7.30 12.07 10.40
C GLY A 167 6.75 12.73 11.66
N LEU A 168 5.45 13.04 11.68
CA LEU A 168 4.77 13.59 12.85
C LEU A 168 4.78 12.61 14.03
N ALA A 169 4.52 11.32 13.77
CA ALA A 169 4.59 10.31 14.82
C ALA A 169 5.97 10.23 15.45
N GLY A 170 7.04 10.24 14.65
CA GLY A 170 8.41 10.26 15.15
C GLY A 170 8.74 11.54 15.92
N ALA A 171 8.39 12.71 15.39
CA ALA A 171 8.64 14.00 16.03
C ALA A 171 7.92 14.14 17.38
N VAL A 172 6.64 13.77 17.43
CA VAL A 172 5.87 13.82 18.69
C VAL A 172 6.33 12.74 19.67
N SER A 173 6.71 11.52 19.18
CA SER A 173 7.26 10.46 20.02
C SER A 173 8.60 10.81 20.64
N ALA A 174 9.38 11.71 20.02
CA ALA A 174 10.63 12.20 20.58
C ALA A 174 10.41 12.93 21.92
N TRP A 175 9.24 13.57 22.06
CA TRP A 175 8.82 14.19 23.31
C TRP A 175 8.08 13.18 24.19
N SER A 176 7.08 12.45 23.64
CA SER A 176 6.29 11.43 24.36
C SER A 176 5.64 10.45 23.40
N PRO A 177 5.94 9.14 23.48
CA PRO A 177 5.23 8.11 22.73
C PRO A 177 3.72 8.08 23.00
N VAL A 178 3.32 8.41 24.24
CA VAL A 178 1.89 8.54 24.61
C VAL A 178 1.24 9.71 23.88
N ALA A 179 1.91 10.86 23.79
CA ALA A 179 1.39 12.01 23.05
C ALA A 179 1.25 11.70 21.56
N ALA A 180 2.15 10.94 20.95
CA ALA A 180 2.02 10.49 19.57
C ALA A 180 0.83 9.56 19.35
N ALA A 181 0.57 8.64 20.27
CA ALA A 181 -0.61 7.78 20.23
C ALA A 181 -1.90 8.60 20.40
N LEU A 182 -1.94 9.56 21.33
CA LEU A 182 -3.07 10.49 21.51
C LEU A 182 -3.29 11.37 20.28
N MET A 183 -2.24 11.80 19.60
CA MET A 183 -2.35 12.52 18.31
C MET A 183 -3.09 11.65 17.27
N CYS A 184 -2.75 10.35 17.15
CA CYS A 184 -3.44 9.45 16.24
C CYS A 184 -4.93 9.30 16.60
N VAL A 185 -5.26 9.18 17.89
CA VAL A 185 -6.65 9.17 18.38
C VAL A 185 -7.35 10.49 18.01
N GLY A 186 -6.73 11.64 18.24
CA GLY A 186 -7.29 12.95 17.89
C GLY A 186 -7.57 13.08 16.39
N LEU A 187 -6.64 12.65 15.54
CA LEU A 187 -6.82 12.64 14.08
C LEU A 187 -7.99 11.73 13.66
N SER A 188 -8.14 10.54 14.28
CA SER A 188 -9.27 9.65 14.02
C SER A 188 -10.61 10.26 14.48
N VAL A 189 -10.65 10.97 15.61
CA VAL A 189 -11.83 11.70 16.06
C VAL A 189 -12.20 12.84 15.11
N VAL A 190 -11.21 13.56 14.58
CA VAL A 190 -11.44 14.58 13.53
C VAL A 190 -12.00 13.96 12.27
N ALA A 191 -11.45 12.81 11.84
CA ALA A 191 -11.97 12.06 10.71
C ALA A 191 -13.43 11.62 10.93
N LEU A 192 -13.76 11.11 12.11
CA LEU A 192 -15.13 10.74 12.50
C LEU A 192 -16.09 11.95 12.39
N GLY A 193 -15.70 13.09 12.95
CA GLY A 193 -16.48 14.33 12.87
C GLY A 193 -16.72 14.81 11.43
N ALA A 194 -15.73 14.63 10.56
CA ALA A 194 -15.84 14.94 9.14
C ALA A 194 -16.74 13.91 8.41
N VAL A 195 -16.60 12.61 8.68
CA VAL A 195 -17.43 11.53 8.10
C VAL A 195 -18.93 11.77 8.36
N LEU A 196 -19.29 12.28 9.52
CA LEU A 196 -20.70 12.61 9.83
C LEU A 196 -21.29 13.65 8.87
N ARG A 197 -20.46 14.48 8.24
CA ARG A 197 -20.86 15.56 7.31
C ARG A 197 -20.66 15.20 5.83
N VAL A 198 -19.96 14.09 5.50
CA VAL A 198 -19.74 13.66 4.10
C VAL A 198 -21.09 13.32 3.46
N PRO A 199 -21.42 13.85 2.27
CA PRO A 199 -22.57 13.38 1.50
C PRO A 199 -22.37 11.91 1.09
N MET A 200 -23.35 11.05 1.43
CA MET A 200 -23.26 9.63 1.06
C MET A 200 -24.13 9.39 -0.18
N PRO A 201 -23.51 9.03 -1.32
CA PRO A 201 -24.26 8.72 -2.54
C PRO A 201 -25.01 7.39 -2.40
N SER A 202 -26.07 7.24 -3.21
CA SER A 202 -26.85 6.01 -3.29
C SER A 202 -25.98 4.82 -3.75
N PRO A 203 -26.32 3.57 -3.38
CA PRO A 203 -25.56 2.38 -3.78
C PRO A 203 -25.51 2.26 -5.31
N SER A 204 -24.35 1.90 -5.82
CA SER A 204 -24.21 1.47 -7.22
C SER A 204 -24.72 0.04 -7.32
N GLY A 205 -25.76 -0.22 -8.12
CA GLY A 205 -26.38 -1.54 -8.27
C GLY A 205 -25.49 -2.57 -8.99
N VAL A 206 -24.25 -2.76 -8.52
CA VAL A 206 -23.30 -3.72 -9.11
C VAL A 206 -23.73 -5.15 -8.79
N THR A 207 -24.10 -5.90 -9.82
CA THR A 207 -24.41 -7.33 -9.75
C THR A 207 -23.21 -8.16 -10.24
N GLY A 208 -22.72 -9.09 -9.43
CA GLY A 208 -21.62 -9.98 -9.82
C GLY A 208 -21.09 -10.83 -8.65
N GLY A 209 -20.64 -12.05 -8.92
CA GLY A 209 -20.05 -12.96 -7.93
C GLY A 209 -18.63 -12.51 -7.57
N LEU A 210 -18.45 -11.95 -6.37
CA LEU A 210 -17.16 -11.44 -5.87
C LEU A 210 -16.05 -12.49 -5.93
N LEU A 211 -16.30 -13.69 -5.40
CA LEU A 211 -15.29 -14.76 -5.35
C LEU A 211 -14.83 -15.20 -6.74
N ARG A 212 -15.74 -15.23 -7.72
CA ARG A 212 -15.39 -15.55 -9.11
C ARG A 212 -14.48 -14.48 -9.71
N SER A 213 -14.73 -13.20 -9.43
CA SER A 213 -13.89 -12.08 -9.90
C SER A 213 -12.49 -12.14 -9.28
N VAL A 214 -12.39 -12.43 -7.97
CA VAL A 214 -11.10 -12.59 -7.27
C VAL A 214 -10.32 -13.77 -7.86
N ALA A 215 -10.96 -14.92 -8.04
CA ALA A 215 -10.33 -16.11 -8.64
C ALA A 215 -9.83 -15.84 -10.06
N ALA A 216 -10.62 -15.14 -10.88
CA ALA A 216 -10.23 -14.73 -12.23
C ALA A 216 -9.01 -13.78 -12.21
N GLY A 217 -8.96 -12.82 -11.28
CA GLY A 217 -7.83 -11.92 -11.08
C GLY A 217 -6.55 -12.69 -10.71
N ILE A 218 -6.63 -13.62 -9.76
CA ILE A 218 -5.49 -14.47 -9.36
C ILE A 218 -5.01 -15.33 -10.55
N ALA A 219 -5.94 -15.96 -11.26
CA ALA A 219 -5.60 -16.79 -12.42
C ALA A 219 -4.93 -15.97 -13.53
N HIS A 220 -5.38 -14.74 -13.79
CA HIS A 220 -4.77 -13.85 -14.77
C HIS A 220 -3.37 -13.42 -14.36
N LEU A 221 -3.16 -13.03 -13.10
CA LEU A 221 -1.84 -12.72 -12.53
C LEU A 221 -0.87 -13.90 -12.66
N ALA A 222 -1.32 -15.13 -12.39
CA ALA A 222 -0.49 -16.32 -12.43
C ALA A 222 -0.14 -16.75 -13.87
N ARG A 223 -1.04 -16.55 -14.83
CA ARG A 223 -0.89 -17.00 -16.22
C ARG A 223 -0.11 -16.00 -17.08
N THR A 224 -0.16 -14.71 -16.79
CA THR A 224 0.52 -13.66 -17.56
C THR A 224 1.95 -13.47 -17.05
N PRO A 225 3.01 -13.80 -17.82
CA PRO A 225 4.38 -13.82 -17.34
C PRO A 225 4.87 -12.49 -16.74
N ALA A 226 4.56 -11.38 -17.40
CA ALA A 226 4.95 -10.04 -16.93
C ALA A 226 4.26 -9.69 -15.61
N LEU A 227 2.96 -9.99 -15.48
CA LEU A 227 2.20 -9.75 -14.25
C LEU A 227 2.68 -10.65 -13.10
N ARG A 228 2.94 -11.92 -13.39
CA ARG A 228 3.48 -12.87 -12.41
C ARG A 228 4.83 -12.42 -11.90
N SER A 229 5.75 -12.07 -12.81
CA SER A 229 7.10 -11.61 -12.47
C SER A 229 7.06 -10.37 -11.57
N VAL A 230 6.39 -9.30 -12.00
CA VAL A 230 6.33 -8.05 -11.22
C VAL A 230 5.58 -8.23 -9.91
N THR A 231 4.55 -9.08 -9.87
CA THR A 231 3.78 -9.33 -8.64
C THR A 231 4.63 -10.10 -7.63
N VAL A 232 5.31 -11.17 -8.03
CA VAL A 232 6.18 -11.94 -7.13
C VAL A 232 7.34 -11.08 -6.64
N ALA A 233 8.03 -10.37 -7.54
CA ALA A 233 9.15 -9.50 -7.18
C ALA A 233 8.75 -8.45 -6.15
N THR A 234 7.66 -7.72 -6.40
CA THR A 234 7.18 -6.68 -5.48
C THR A 234 6.57 -7.25 -4.20
N THR A 235 6.00 -8.45 -4.22
CA THR A 235 5.49 -9.12 -3.01
C THR A 235 6.64 -9.48 -2.06
N LEU A 236 7.74 -10.04 -2.57
CA LEU A 236 8.93 -10.34 -1.78
C LEU A 236 9.64 -9.07 -1.30
N SER A 237 9.65 -8.01 -2.12
CA SER A 237 10.13 -6.69 -1.67
C SER A 237 9.31 -6.17 -0.49
N PHE A 238 7.98 -6.22 -0.55
CA PHE A 238 7.09 -5.80 0.52
C PHE A 238 7.18 -6.68 1.77
N LEU A 239 7.55 -7.95 1.63
CA LEU A 239 7.88 -8.80 2.78
C LEU A 239 8.99 -8.16 3.63
N GLY A 240 10.08 -7.71 3.01
CA GLY A 240 11.14 -7.00 3.71
C GLY A 240 10.70 -5.66 4.29
N MET A 241 10.01 -4.84 3.49
CA MET A 241 9.54 -3.52 3.91
C MET A 241 8.54 -3.60 5.09
N GLY A 242 7.85 -4.72 5.27
CA GLY A 242 7.00 -4.97 6.44
C GLY A 242 7.74 -4.88 7.76
N ALA A 243 9.05 -5.14 7.76
CA ALA A 243 9.89 -5.04 8.95
C ALA A 243 10.26 -3.58 9.32
N PHE A 244 10.13 -2.60 8.42
CA PHE A 244 10.55 -1.22 8.65
C PHE A 244 10.06 -0.60 9.97
N PRO A 245 8.79 -0.77 10.39
CA PRO A 245 8.31 -0.17 11.62
C PRO A 245 9.08 -0.59 12.87
N VAL A 246 9.68 -1.77 12.86
CA VAL A 246 10.47 -2.30 13.99
C VAL A 246 11.97 -2.13 13.73
N VAL A 247 12.44 -2.34 12.51
CA VAL A 247 13.85 -2.23 12.13
C VAL A 247 14.35 -0.80 12.23
N PHE A 248 13.59 0.20 11.78
CA PHE A 248 14.04 1.60 11.78
C PHE A 248 14.31 2.16 13.17
N PRO A 249 13.43 1.97 14.19
CA PRO A 249 13.74 2.37 15.55
C PRO A 249 14.98 1.69 16.13
N ALA A 250 15.13 0.38 15.89
CA ALA A 250 16.29 -0.37 16.38
C ALA A 250 17.59 0.03 15.68
N LEU A 251 17.55 0.23 14.35
CA LEU A 251 18.67 0.70 13.57
C LEU A 251 19.09 2.12 14.00
N ALA A 252 18.12 3.03 14.17
CA ALA A 252 18.40 4.42 14.58
C ALA A 252 19.21 4.47 15.87
N VAL A 253 18.87 3.64 16.87
CA VAL A 253 19.66 3.52 18.11
C VAL A 253 21.07 2.99 17.84
N GLN A 254 21.21 1.96 17.00
CA GLN A 254 22.51 1.36 16.69
C GLN A 254 23.45 2.27 15.89
N VAL A 255 22.90 3.27 15.19
CA VAL A 255 23.69 4.29 14.47
C VAL A 255 23.83 5.62 15.24
N GLY A 256 23.61 5.59 16.56
CA GLY A 256 23.87 6.72 17.46
C GLY A 256 22.75 7.77 17.52
N SER A 257 21.48 7.38 17.26
CA SER A 257 20.32 8.26 17.35
C SER A 257 19.26 7.72 18.33
N SER A 258 18.07 8.31 18.35
CA SER A 258 16.95 7.90 19.19
C SER A 258 15.98 7.00 18.42
N ARG A 259 15.17 6.20 19.14
CA ARG A 259 14.08 5.40 18.52
C ARG A 259 13.10 6.28 17.73
N ALA A 260 12.81 7.47 18.23
CA ALA A 260 11.92 8.44 17.58
C ALA A 260 12.43 8.91 16.21
N ALA A 261 13.76 8.90 15.99
CA ALA A 261 14.36 9.24 14.69
C ALA A 261 13.94 8.27 13.55
N ALA A 262 13.32 7.13 13.88
CA ALA A 262 12.66 6.27 12.89
C ALA A 262 11.63 7.03 12.03
N GLY A 263 10.92 8.02 12.60
CA GLY A 263 10.02 8.88 11.84
C GLY A 263 10.71 9.60 10.68
N ALA A 264 11.94 10.10 10.91
CA ALA A 264 12.73 10.74 9.86
C ALA A 264 13.15 9.74 8.77
N LEU A 265 13.46 8.47 9.13
CA LEU A 265 13.75 7.43 8.14
C LEU A 265 12.52 7.11 7.28
N PHE A 266 11.32 7.01 7.86
CA PHE A 266 10.09 6.83 7.09
C PHE A 266 9.81 8.00 6.15
N SER A 267 9.89 9.23 6.66
CA SER A 267 9.68 10.43 5.85
C SER A 267 10.74 10.55 4.75
N GLY A 268 12.00 10.24 5.06
CA GLY A 268 13.08 10.22 4.08
C GLY A 268 12.83 9.21 2.94
N PHE A 269 12.37 8.00 3.28
CA PHE A 269 11.98 7.00 2.28
C PHE A 269 10.83 7.51 1.38
N ALA A 270 9.80 8.11 1.97
CA ALA A 270 8.64 8.61 1.23
C ALA A 270 9.00 9.82 0.34
N VAL A 271 9.85 10.73 0.82
CA VAL A 271 10.40 11.84 0.02
C VAL A 271 11.21 11.30 -1.15
N GLY A 272 12.09 10.34 -0.90
CA GLY A 272 12.86 9.67 -1.94
C GLY A 272 11.96 9.04 -2.99
N ALA A 273 10.89 8.32 -2.59
CA ALA A 273 9.95 7.67 -3.48
C ALA A 273 9.19 8.68 -4.36
N LEU A 274 8.81 9.82 -3.78
CA LEU A 274 8.22 10.92 -4.53
C LEU A 274 9.18 11.45 -5.60
N LEU A 275 10.41 11.78 -5.21
CA LEU A 275 11.44 12.29 -6.14
C LEU A 275 11.75 11.28 -7.26
N GLY A 276 11.86 9.99 -6.93
CA GLY A 276 12.08 8.92 -7.89
C GLY A 276 10.92 8.78 -8.89
N SER A 277 9.69 8.85 -8.42
CA SER A 277 8.49 8.82 -9.27
C SER A 277 8.42 10.02 -10.21
N LEU A 278 8.71 11.22 -9.70
CA LEU A 278 8.76 12.45 -10.50
C LEU A 278 9.87 12.38 -11.56
N ALA A 279 11.03 11.83 -11.22
CA ALA A 279 12.14 11.65 -12.16
C ALA A 279 11.77 10.71 -13.33
N VAL A 280 11.03 9.64 -13.08
CA VAL A 280 10.49 8.75 -14.14
C VAL A 280 9.46 9.48 -15.01
N ALA A 281 8.55 10.21 -14.39
CA ALA A 281 7.54 10.97 -15.13
C ALA A 281 8.17 12.05 -16.03
N ALA A 282 9.24 12.73 -15.56
CA ALA A 282 9.91 13.79 -16.32
C ALA A 282 10.81 13.26 -17.45
N ARG A 283 11.45 12.09 -17.26
CA ARG A 283 12.46 11.59 -18.23
C ARG A 283 11.96 10.52 -19.19
N ALA A 284 10.76 9.97 -18.98
CA ALA A 284 10.16 8.91 -19.80
C ALA A 284 11.20 7.85 -20.22
N PRO A 285 11.70 7.01 -19.31
CA PRO A 285 12.85 6.15 -19.57
C PRO A 285 12.58 5.21 -20.73
N ARG A 286 13.58 5.02 -21.61
CA ARG A 286 13.52 4.13 -22.78
C ARG A 286 13.48 2.64 -22.39
N THR A 287 13.77 2.32 -21.13
CA THR A 287 13.67 0.96 -20.57
C THR A 287 12.21 0.57 -20.39
N GLY A 288 11.85 -0.62 -20.85
CA GLY A 288 10.50 -1.16 -20.63
C GLY A 288 10.14 -1.24 -19.13
N PRO A 289 8.86 -1.07 -18.77
CA PRO A 289 8.45 -0.90 -17.38
C PRO A 289 8.80 -2.12 -16.49
N LEU A 290 8.70 -3.34 -17.00
CA LEU A 290 9.10 -4.54 -16.25
C LEU A 290 10.60 -4.56 -15.89
N ARG A 291 11.45 -4.19 -16.85
CA ARG A 291 12.89 -4.06 -16.59
C ARG A 291 13.18 -2.96 -15.57
N LEU A 292 12.50 -1.83 -15.69
CA LEU A 292 12.68 -0.71 -14.77
C LEU A 292 12.28 -1.09 -13.34
N ALA A 293 11.19 -1.85 -13.16
CA ALA A 293 10.80 -2.38 -11.86
C ALA A 293 11.87 -3.30 -11.25
N LEU A 294 12.38 -4.27 -12.03
CA LEU A 294 13.41 -5.21 -11.56
C LEU A 294 14.74 -4.50 -11.27
N LEU A 295 15.15 -3.54 -12.10
CA LEU A 295 16.35 -2.72 -11.85
C LEU A 295 16.19 -1.86 -10.58
N GLY A 296 15.00 -1.30 -10.35
CA GLY A 296 14.70 -0.57 -9.11
C GLY A 296 14.86 -1.46 -7.87
N ILE A 297 14.28 -2.67 -7.88
CA ILE A 297 14.44 -3.62 -6.78
C ILE A 297 15.91 -4.06 -6.63
N SER A 298 16.67 -4.22 -7.73
CA SER A 298 18.11 -4.50 -7.66
C SER A 298 18.88 -3.34 -7.01
N GLY A 299 18.51 -2.09 -7.30
CA GLY A 299 19.06 -0.92 -6.61
C GLY A 299 18.76 -0.94 -5.10
N LEU A 300 17.53 -1.34 -4.72
CA LEU A 300 17.15 -1.49 -3.31
C LEU A 300 18.03 -2.53 -2.57
N VAL A 301 18.45 -3.64 -3.24
CA VAL A 301 19.39 -4.62 -2.63
C VAL A 301 20.64 -3.91 -2.14
N LEU A 302 21.28 -3.13 -3.01
CA LEU A 302 22.55 -2.46 -2.70
C LEU A 302 22.38 -1.41 -1.60
N VAL A 303 21.30 -0.62 -1.69
CA VAL A 303 21.05 0.45 -0.74
C VAL A 303 20.68 -0.09 0.64
N PHE A 304 19.86 -1.13 0.74
CA PHE A 304 19.52 -1.74 2.03
C PHE A 304 20.68 -2.52 2.65
N ALA A 305 21.55 -3.13 1.85
CA ALA A 305 22.80 -3.69 2.33
C ALA A 305 23.74 -2.60 2.88
N GLY A 306 23.87 -1.48 2.17
CA GLY A 306 24.59 -0.30 2.65
C GLY A 306 24.00 0.30 3.93
N LEU A 307 22.66 0.31 4.04
CA LEU A 307 21.94 0.80 5.23
C LEU A 307 22.20 -0.11 6.45
N ALA A 308 22.31 -1.43 6.27
CA ALA A 308 22.68 -2.36 7.33
C ALA A 308 24.12 -2.12 7.86
N ALA A 309 25.00 -1.59 7.01
CA ALA A 309 26.38 -1.24 7.33
C ALA A 309 26.57 0.26 7.70
N ALA A 310 25.51 1.06 7.74
CA ALA A 310 25.60 2.50 7.95
C ALA A 310 26.37 2.84 9.26
N PRO A 311 27.38 3.72 9.20
CA PRO A 311 28.19 4.09 10.39
C PRO A 311 27.51 5.14 11.26
N SER A 312 26.56 5.92 10.73
CA SER A 312 25.89 7.03 11.43
C SER A 312 24.46 7.23 10.95
N PHE A 313 23.67 7.93 11.75
CA PHE A 313 22.28 8.25 11.39
C PHE A 313 22.19 9.12 10.12
N ALA A 314 23.11 10.05 9.91
CA ALA A 314 23.12 10.89 8.71
C ALA A 314 23.32 10.06 7.44
N VAL A 315 24.24 9.08 7.45
CA VAL A 315 24.43 8.13 6.34
C VAL A 315 23.21 7.25 6.17
N ALA A 316 22.61 6.76 7.26
CA ALA A 316 21.39 5.99 7.20
C ALA A 316 20.23 6.77 6.56
N LEU A 317 20.07 8.05 6.93
CA LEU A 317 19.05 8.94 6.37
C LEU A 317 19.28 9.19 4.86
N ALA A 318 20.52 9.44 4.45
CA ALA A 318 20.84 9.61 3.02
C ALA A 318 20.55 8.35 2.22
N LEU A 319 20.94 7.18 2.73
CA LEU A 319 20.69 5.90 2.09
C LEU A 319 19.19 5.56 2.02
N ILE A 320 18.42 5.89 3.05
CA ILE A 320 16.96 5.61 3.00
C ILE A 320 16.22 6.53 2.02
N VAL A 321 16.65 7.79 1.86
CA VAL A 321 16.15 8.66 0.79
C VAL A 321 16.48 8.07 -0.59
N LEU A 322 17.70 7.57 -0.77
CA LEU A 322 18.12 6.89 -2.00
C LEU A 322 17.32 5.62 -2.24
N ALA A 323 17.03 4.82 -1.20
CA ALA A 323 16.15 3.65 -1.31
C ALA A 323 14.76 4.06 -1.80
N GLY A 324 14.18 5.12 -1.23
CA GLY A 324 12.92 5.68 -1.72
C GLY A 324 12.99 6.06 -3.21
N ALA A 325 14.10 6.71 -3.63
CA ALA A 325 14.28 7.09 -5.02
C ALA A 325 14.31 5.90 -6.00
N PHE A 326 14.68 4.70 -5.55
CA PHE A 326 14.49 3.47 -6.32
C PHE A 326 13.07 2.91 -6.23
N GLU A 327 12.40 3.02 -5.08
CA GLU A 327 11.03 2.50 -4.89
C GLU A 327 10.00 3.26 -5.74
N GLY A 328 10.13 4.57 -5.91
CA GLY A 328 9.23 5.36 -6.76
C GLY A 328 9.10 4.80 -8.18
N PRO A 329 10.21 4.59 -8.91
CA PRO A 329 10.23 3.90 -10.20
C PRO A 329 9.65 2.48 -10.16
N VAL A 330 9.89 1.70 -9.10
CA VAL A 330 9.31 0.35 -8.94
C VAL A 330 7.79 0.43 -8.89
N LEU A 331 7.23 1.34 -8.11
CA LEU A 331 5.79 1.51 -7.98
C LEU A 331 5.15 1.94 -9.30
N SER A 332 5.65 3.01 -9.94
CA SER A 332 5.10 3.52 -11.19
C SER A 332 5.21 2.50 -12.33
N SER A 333 6.34 1.80 -12.43
CA SER A 333 6.54 0.75 -13.43
C SER A 333 5.61 -0.45 -13.19
N THR A 334 5.41 -0.84 -11.93
CA THR A 334 4.50 -1.93 -11.56
C THR A 334 3.06 -1.62 -11.99
N LEU A 335 2.60 -0.39 -11.77
CA LEU A 335 1.27 0.04 -12.22
C LEU A 335 1.16 0.03 -13.74
N THR A 336 2.18 0.50 -14.45
CA THR A 336 2.24 0.48 -15.92
C THR A 336 2.21 -0.95 -16.47
N VAL A 337 2.98 -1.89 -15.90
CA VAL A 337 2.95 -3.31 -16.30
C VAL A 337 1.54 -3.90 -16.11
N ARG A 338 0.89 -3.60 -14.99
CA ARG A 338 -0.47 -4.08 -14.72
C ARG A 338 -1.49 -3.49 -15.70
N GLU A 339 -1.34 -2.22 -16.03
CA GLU A 339 -2.21 -1.56 -17.00
C GLU A 339 -2.06 -2.15 -18.41
N GLN A 340 -0.83 -2.35 -18.88
CA GLN A 340 -0.54 -2.86 -20.23
C GLN A 340 -0.95 -4.33 -20.41
N HIS A 341 -0.92 -5.14 -19.35
CA HIS A 341 -1.17 -6.59 -19.45
C HIS A 341 -2.50 -7.04 -18.84
N SER A 342 -3.38 -6.10 -18.47
CA SER A 342 -4.71 -6.45 -17.93
C SER A 342 -5.81 -5.93 -18.87
N PRO A 343 -6.77 -6.79 -19.26
CA PRO A 343 -7.97 -6.34 -19.95
C PRO A 343 -8.70 -5.26 -19.14
N ALA A 344 -9.29 -4.28 -19.81
CA ALA A 344 -9.97 -3.17 -19.16
C ALA A 344 -11.00 -3.63 -18.10
N ALA A 345 -11.77 -4.66 -18.42
CA ALA A 345 -12.79 -5.23 -17.52
C ALA A 345 -12.22 -5.92 -16.26
N MET A 346 -10.92 -6.29 -16.25
CA MET A 346 -10.27 -6.98 -15.13
C MET A 346 -9.21 -6.13 -14.43
N ARG A 347 -8.90 -4.94 -14.93
CA ARG A 347 -7.78 -4.11 -14.46
C ARG A 347 -7.86 -3.81 -12.97
N THR A 348 -9.01 -3.34 -12.49
CA THR A 348 -9.25 -3.07 -11.07
C THR A 348 -9.03 -4.32 -10.22
N GLN A 349 -9.56 -5.47 -10.67
CA GLN A 349 -9.42 -6.74 -9.96
C GLN A 349 -7.97 -7.21 -9.87
N VAL A 350 -7.20 -7.09 -10.95
CA VAL A 350 -5.77 -7.43 -10.98
C VAL A 350 -4.98 -6.54 -10.01
N VAL A 351 -5.23 -5.23 -10.01
CA VAL A 351 -4.55 -4.27 -9.13
C VAL A 351 -4.86 -4.54 -7.67
N THR A 352 -6.14 -4.72 -7.33
CA THR A 352 -6.57 -4.95 -5.93
C THR A 352 -6.09 -6.30 -5.40
N THR A 353 -6.19 -7.37 -6.21
CA THR A 353 -5.67 -8.69 -5.83
C THR A 353 -4.17 -8.67 -5.56
N ALA A 354 -3.40 -8.04 -6.45
CA ALA A 354 -1.95 -7.93 -6.27
C ALA A 354 -1.59 -7.05 -5.05
N ALA A 355 -2.37 -6.00 -4.76
CA ALA A 355 -2.18 -5.19 -3.57
C ALA A 355 -2.46 -6.00 -2.28
N SER A 356 -3.54 -6.79 -2.26
CA SER A 356 -3.86 -7.66 -1.13
C SER A 356 -2.76 -8.66 -0.83
N ILE A 357 -2.19 -9.31 -1.87
CA ILE A 357 -1.06 -10.25 -1.71
C ILE A 357 0.15 -9.53 -1.10
N LYS A 358 0.46 -8.31 -1.55
CA LYS A 358 1.56 -7.50 -0.99
C LYS A 358 1.32 -7.13 0.48
N PHE A 359 0.10 -6.75 0.86
CA PHE A 359 -0.22 -6.46 2.26
C PHE A 359 -0.10 -7.69 3.16
N GLY A 360 -0.48 -8.88 2.67
CA GLY A 360 -0.24 -10.14 3.38
C GLY A 360 1.26 -10.41 3.59
N ALA A 361 2.08 -10.21 2.57
CA ALA A 361 3.53 -10.33 2.68
C ALA A 361 4.13 -9.29 3.64
N TYR A 362 3.67 -8.03 3.57
CA TYR A 362 4.07 -6.97 4.50
C TYR A 362 3.79 -7.36 5.97
N ALA A 363 2.60 -7.91 6.25
CA ALA A 363 2.24 -8.36 7.58
C ALA A 363 3.15 -9.49 8.09
N LEU A 364 3.44 -10.48 7.24
CA LEU A 364 4.41 -11.55 7.57
C LEU A 364 5.80 -10.97 7.82
N GLY A 365 6.23 -10.03 6.98
CA GLY A 365 7.52 -9.36 7.13
C GLY A 365 7.64 -8.57 8.43
N ALA A 366 6.56 -7.94 8.90
CA ALA A 366 6.53 -7.25 10.18
C ALA A 366 6.71 -8.23 11.37
N ALA A 367 6.02 -9.37 11.33
CA ALA A 367 6.15 -10.39 12.36
C ALA A 367 7.56 -11.02 12.39
N VAL A 368 8.07 -11.44 11.22
CA VAL A 368 9.42 -12.02 11.10
C VAL A 368 10.49 -10.99 11.45
N GLY A 369 10.37 -9.77 10.93
CA GLY A 369 11.31 -8.68 11.20
C GLY A 369 11.34 -8.30 12.67
N GLY A 370 10.18 -8.31 13.36
CA GLY A 370 10.10 -8.11 14.81
C GLY A 370 10.91 -9.15 15.59
N HIS A 371 10.77 -10.42 15.22
CA HIS A 371 11.55 -11.51 15.83
C HIS A 371 13.05 -11.43 15.54
N VAL A 372 13.42 -11.09 14.30
CA VAL A 372 14.83 -10.91 13.91
C VAL A 372 15.46 -9.75 14.69
N VAL A 373 14.75 -8.62 14.83
CA VAL A 373 15.25 -7.48 15.61
C VAL A 373 15.36 -7.82 17.09
N ASP A 374 14.40 -8.55 17.63
CA ASP A 374 14.39 -8.97 19.03
C ASP A 374 15.62 -9.84 19.37
N SER A 375 15.98 -10.75 18.47
CA SER A 375 17.08 -11.71 18.68
C SER A 375 18.45 -11.19 18.24
N HIS A 376 18.53 -10.36 17.20
CA HIS A 376 19.80 -10.00 16.54
C HIS A 376 19.97 -8.49 16.30
N GLY A 377 18.99 -7.67 16.65
CA GLY A 377 19.05 -6.20 16.54
C GLY A 377 18.73 -5.63 15.15
N GLY A 378 18.77 -4.30 15.05
CA GLY A 378 18.31 -3.55 13.88
C GLY A 378 19.10 -3.80 12.60
N ARG A 379 20.43 -3.97 12.69
CA ARG A 379 21.28 -4.29 11.53
C ARG A 379 20.93 -5.64 10.91
N ALA A 380 20.69 -6.65 11.73
CA ALA A 380 20.22 -7.96 11.26
C ALA A 380 18.84 -7.86 10.61
N GLY A 381 17.94 -7.05 11.18
CA GLY A 381 16.66 -6.71 10.55
C GLY A 381 16.85 -6.07 9.17
N MET A 382 17.83 -5.18 9.00
CA MET A 382 18.14 -4.59 7.68
C MET A 382 18.70 -5.61 6.68
N TRP A 383 19.54 -6.57 7.13
CA TRP A 383 20.00 -7.66 6.28
C TRP A 383 18.84 -8.58 5.86
N PHE A 384 17.87 -8.83 6.74
CA PHE A 384 16.62 -9.51 6.38
C PHE A 384 15.89 -8.74 5.26
N VAL A 385 15.73 -7.42 5.38
CA VAL A 385 15.12 -6.59 4.33
C VAL A 385 15.90 -6.70 3.02
N ALA A 386 17.22 -6.60 3.02
CA ALA A 386 18.05 -6.73 1.82
C ALA A 386 17.92 -8.11 1.17
N SER A 387 17.89 -9.18 1.96
CA SER A 387 17.75 -10.55 1.45
C SER A 387 16.42 -10.79 0.74
N THR A 388 15.34 -10.20 1.22
CA THR A 388 14.03 -10.28 0.55
C THR A 388 14.03 -9.56 -0.80
N GLN A 389 14.81 -8.48 -0.97
CA GLN A 389 14.97 -7.83 -2.27
C GLN A 389 15.72 -8.76 -3.25
N VAL A 390 16.79 -9.41 -2.79
CA VAL A 390 17.52 -10.41 -3.61
C VAL A 390 16.58 -11.51 -4.08
N LEU A 391 15.81 -12.09 -3.15
CA LEU A 391 14.81 -13.10 -3.50
C LEU A 391 13.77 -12.55 -4.48
N GLY A 392 13.32 -11.31 -4.30
CA GLY A 392 12.39 -10.63 -5.19
C GLY A 392 12.90 -10.55 -6.63
N VAL A 393 14.15 -10.14 -6.82
CA VAL A 393 14.79 -10.07 -8.14
C VAL A 393 14.96 -11.45 -8.75
N LEU A 394 15.51 -12.41 -8.00
CA LEU A 394 15.80 -13.75 -8.50
C LEU A 394 14.52 -14.50 -8.89
N VAL A 395 13.54 -14.55 -7.99
CA VAL A 395 12.29 -15.28 -8.25
C VAL A 395 11.43 -14.54 -9.28
N GLY A 396 11.43 -13.21 -9.27
CA GLY A 396 10.76 -12.40 -10.29
C GLY A 396 11.33 -12.63 -11.69
N ALA A 397 12.66 -12.67 -11.82
CA ALA A 397 13.33 -12.98 -13.10
C ALA A 397 13.09 -14.43 -13.54
N ALA A 398 13.18 -15.40 -12.62
CA ALA A 398 12.89 -16.81 -12.90
C ALA A 398 11.44 -17.01 -13.37
N ALA A 399 10.49 -16.26 -12.80
CA ALA A 399 9.09 -16.30 -13.21
C ALA A 399 8.85 -15.88 -14.68
N LEU A 400 9.75 -15.10 -15.28
CA LEU A 400 9.75 -14.82 -16.73
C LEU A 400 10.30 -15.99 -17.54
N GLY A 401 11.40 -16.59 -17.09
CA GLY A 401 12.14 -17.66 -17.81
C GLY A 401 11.34 -18.95 -17.98
N VAL A 402 10.54 -19.32 -16.99
CA VAL A 402 9.67 -20.52 -17.03
C VAL A 402 8.73 -20.54 -18.25
N THR A 403 8.32 -19.36 -18.74
CA THR A 403 7.41 -19.28 -19.90
C THR A 403 8.16 -19.30 -21.23
N ALA A 404 9.36 -18.75 -21.29
CA ALA A 404 10.22 -18.84 -22.48
C ALA A 404 10.60 -20.31 -22.77
N LEU A 405 10.84 -21.11 -21.73
CA LEU A 405 11.07 -22.55 -21.83
C LEU A 405 9.82 -23.29 -22.28
N ARG A 406 8.63 -22.99 -21.74
CA ARG A 406 7.36 -23.63 -22.16
C ARG A 406 7.02 -23.34 -23.62
N HIS A 407 7.26 -22.14 -24.14
CA HIS A 407 7.07 -21.82 -25.55
C HIS A 407 8.09 -22.54 -26.46
N ARG A 408 9.33 -22.72 -26.04
CA ARG A 408 10.32 -23.50 -26.81
C ARG A 408 9.99 -24.99 -26.88
N PHE A 409 9.48 -25.59 -25.81
CA PHE A 409 9.10 -27.00 -25.77
C PHE A 409 7.67 -27.28 -26.26
N GLY A 410 6.77 -26.29 -26.25
CA GLY A 410 5.38 -26.41 -26.76
C GLY A 410 5.29 -26.33 -28.29
N SER A 411 6.13 -25.51 -28.92
CA SER A 411 6.16 -25.35 -30.37
C SER A 411 6.79 -26.53 -31.11
N SER A 412 7.54 -27.41 -30.43
CA SER A 412 8.14 -28.60 -31.04
C SER A 412 7.14 -29.74 -31.24
N ARG A 413 5.92 -29.67 -30.73
CA ARG A 413 4.86 -30.68 -30.88
C ARG A 413 3.80 -30.37 -31.94
N ALA A 414 3.83 -29.21 -32.58
CA ALA A 414 2.99 -28.91 -33.72
C ALA A 414 3.69 -29.41 -35.01
N ARG A 415 3.53 -30.68 -35.35
CA ARG A 415 3.85 -31.22 -36.69
C ARG A 415 3.00 -30.47 -37.72
N PRO A 416 3.56 -29.98 -38.84
CA PRO A 416 2.77 -29.47 -39.94
C PRO A 416 1.95 -30.63 -40.51
N GLN A 417 0.61 -30.50 -40.51
CA GLN A 417 -0.25 -31.33 -41.35
C GLN A 417 0.09 -31.07 -42.81
N ARG A 418 0.63 -32.07 -43.47
CA ARG A 418 0.75 -32.09 -44.94
C ARG A 418 -0.67 -31.96 -45.52
N ILE A 419 -0.92 -30.89 -46.22
CA ILE A 419 -2.07 -30.79 -47.14
C ILE A 419 -1.69 -31.55 -48.38
N GLU A 420 -2.12 -32.84 -48.50
CA GLU A 420 -2.17 -33.59 -49.75
C GLU A 420 -3.52 -33.32 -50.36
N GLY A 421 -3.55 -32.91 -51.64
CA GLY A 421 -4.70 -33.02 -52.52
C GLY A 421 -5.36 -31.74 -52.95
N ALA A 422 -4.69 -30.94 -53.81
CA ALA A 422 -5.35 -30.03 -54.73
C ALA A 422 -5.54 -30.76 -56.06
N GLY A 423 -6.69 -31.35 -56.28
CA GLY A 423 -7.16 -31.82 -57.58
C GLY A 423 -7.45 -30.62 -58.46
N THR A 424 -6.89 -30.65 -59.66
CA THR A 424 -7.13 -29.75 -60.77
C THR A 424 -8.59 -29.80 -61.26
N PRO A 425 -9.29 -28.67 -61.50
CA PRO A 425 -10.54 -28.67 -62.23
C PRO A 425 -10.26 -28.63 -63.74
N THR A 426 -10.66 -29.63 -64.46
CA THR A 426 -10.85 -29.61 -65.94
C THR A 426 -12.12 -28.86 -66.26
N ASN A 427 -12.00 -27.86 -67.15
CA ASN A 427 -13.07 -27.21 -67.86
C ASN A 427 -13.61 -28.12 -69.00
N PRO A 428 -14.86 -28.03 -69.46
CA PRO A 428 -15.19 -27.21 -70.59
C PRO A 428 -16.25 -26.15 -70.30
#